data_70fda49e7f601c01e6be8b7076fa4ce0
#
_entry.id   70fda49e7f601c01e6be8b7076fa4ce0
#
_cell.length_a   1.000
_cell.length_b   1.000
_cell.length_c   1.000
_cell.angle_alpha   90.00
_cell.angle_beta   90.00
_cell.angle_gamma   90.00
#
_symmetry.space_group_name_H-M   'P 1'
#
loop_
_entity.id
_entity.type
_entity.pdbx_description
1 polymer ?
#
loop_
_entity_poly.entity_id
_entity_poly.type
_entity_poly.pdbx_seq_one_letter_code
_entity_poly.pdbx_strand_id
1 'polypeptide(L)'
;MKTLADELLNFKICFRVLLLVAGLCTLAALTPRSSATASLTISIVNNGGVEVRHLYLSPADNDNWGPDQLNQTAISPGTSRNLEVSWDQSTVKLVAEDQDGCFLNTTVAATGSPVWTITSDTPRDCGR
;
A
#
# COMPACT_ATOMS: atom_id res chain seq x y z
N MET A 1 72.19 -9.66 4.05
CA MET A 1 71.85 -8.28 3.62
C MET A 1 70.71 -8.34 2.63
N LYS A 2 69.58 -7.87 3.01
CA LYS A 2 68.48 -7.69 2.07
C LYS A 2 68.82 -6.53 1.13
N THR A 3 68.77 -6.77 -0.15
CA THR A 3 69.06 -5.73 -1.15
C THR A 3 67.88 -4.78 -1.25
N LEU A 4 68.14 -3.50 -1.57
CA LEU A 4 67.10 -2.48 -1.78
C LEU A 4 66.02 -2.93 -2.80
N ALA A 5 66.36 -3.85 -3.70
CA ALA A 5 65.45 -4.41 -4.69
C ALA A 5 64.40 -5.33 -4.07
N ASP A 6 64.72 -6.06 -3.01
CA ASP A 6 63.77 -6.93 -2.29
C ASP A 6 62.74 -6.14 -1.49
N GLU A 7 63.14 -5.01 -0.91
CA GLU A 7 62.24 -4.11 -0.20
C GLU A 7 61.21 -3.44 -1.15
N LEU A 8 61.68 -2.99 -2.32
CA LEU A 8 60.86 -2.39 -3.32
C LEU A 8 59.84 -3.38 -3.93
N LEU A 9 60.24 -4.65 -4.07
CA LEU A 9 59.38 -5.69 -4.61
C LEU A 9 58.25 -6.01 -3.60
N ASN A 10 58.57 -6.11 -2.32
CA ASN A 10 57.57 -6.35 -1.27
C ASN A 10 56.61 -5.18 -1.10
N PHE A 11 57.11 -3.94 -1.24
CA PHE A 11 56.23 -2.77 -1.20
C PHE A 11 55.25 -2.70 -2.40
N LYS A 12 55.71 -3.06 -3.60
CA LYS A 12 54.85 -3.13 -4.79
C LYS A 12 53.79 -4.24 -4.68
N ILE A 13 54.15 -5.37 -4.09
CA ILE A 13 53.21 -6.47 -3.90
C ILE A 13 52.15 -6.09 -2.83
N CYS A 14 52.58 -5.52 -1.70
CA CYS A 14 51.63 -5.03 -0.68
C CYS A 14 50.71 -3.95 -1.19
N PHE A 15 51.19 -3.01 -2.01
CA PHE A 15 50.39 -1.93 -2.59
C PHE A 15 49.37 -2.46 -3.60
N ARG A 16 49.76 -3.45 -4.41
CA ARG A 16 48.84 -4.09 -5.36
C ARG A 16 47.75 -4.93 -4.66
N VAL A 17 48.11 -5.64 -3.58
CA VAL A 17 47.14 -6.40 -2.79
C VAL A 17 46.18 -5.46 -2.05
N LEU A 18 46.66 -4.33 -1.54
CA LEU A 18 45.81 -3.31 -0.91
C LEU A 18 44.81 -2.68 -1.87
N LEU A 19 45.20 -2.43 -3.12
CA LEU A 19 44.30 -1.91 -4.15
C LEU A 19 43.26 -2.92 -4.61
N LEU A 20 43.60 -4.22 -4.62
CA LEU A 20 42.63 -5.30 -4.93
C LEU A 20 41.60 -5.50 -3.83
N VAL A 21 41.97 -5.33 -2.57
CA VAL A 21 41.05 -5.42 -1.43
C VAL A 21 40.12 -4.20 -1.36
N ALA A 22 40.64 -2.99 -1.67
CA ALA A 22 39.84 -1.78 -1.73
C ALA A 22 38.81 -1.79 -2.89
N GLY A 23 39.11 -2.48 -4.00
CA GLY A 23 38.19 -2.62 -5.13
C GLY A 23 37.03 -3.57 -4.90
N LEU A 24 37.14 -4.49 -3.91
CA LEU A 24 36.08 -5.47 -3.63
C LEU A 24 35.00 -4.98 -2.65
N CYS A 25 35.21 -3.84 -1.98
CA CYS A 25 34.26 -3.30 -1.01
C CYS A 25 33.22 -2.35 -1.58
N THR A 26 33.20 -2.05 -2.87
CA THR A 26 32.28 -1.07 -3.48
C THR A 26 31.10 -1.68 -4.26
N LEU A 27 30.95 -3.01 -4.26
CA LEU A 27 29.67 -3.61 -4.62
C LEU A 27 28.77 -3.77 -3.37
N ALA A 28 28.59 -2.69 -2.61
CA ALA A 28 27.46 -2.58 -1.70
C ALA A 28 26.22 -2.54 -2.58
N ALA A 29 25.59 -3.71 -2.66
CA ALA A 29 24.40 -3.97 -3.40
C ALA A 29 23.38 -2.84 -3.14
N LEU A 30 23.07 -2.06 -4.15
CA LEU A 30 21.78 -1.42 -4.33
C LEU A 30 20.76 -2.56 -4.48
N THR A 31 20.41 -3.19 -3.34
CA THR A 31 19.22 -4.02 -3.31
C THR A 31 18.06 -3.06 -3.55
N PRO A 32 17.31 -3.18 -4.64
CA PRO A 32 16.07 -2.45 -4.76
C PRO A 32 15.23 -2.87 -3.53
N ARG A 33 14.93 -1.91 -2.65
CA ARG A 33 13.88 -2.11 -1.66
C ARG A 33 12.61 -2.32 -2.48
N SER A 34 12.27 -3.57 -2.68
CA SER A 34 10.94 -3.96 -3.11
C SER A 34 10.02 -3.50 -1.98
N SER A 35 9.34 -2.38 -2.17
CA SER A 35 8.23 -1.99 -1.32
C SER A 35 7.19 -3.08 -1.50
N ALA A 36 7.14 -4.03 -0.56
CA ALA A 36 6.08 -5.01 -0.51
C ALA A 36 4.79 -4.22 -0.29
N THR A 37 3.97 -4.07 -1.32
CA THR A 37 2.64 -3.49 -1.22
C THR A 37 1.86 -4.39 -0.28
N ALA A 38 1.46 -3.86 0.87
CA ALA A 38 0.70 -4.63 1.85
C ALA A 38 -0.70 -4.93 1.29
N SER A 39 -1.12 -6.19 1.38
CA SER A 39 -2.51 -6.56 1.10
C SER A 39 -3.37 -6.14 2.29
N LEU A 40 -4.42 -5.38 2.02
CA LEU A 40 -5.41 -4.92 3.00
C LEU A 40 -6.75 -5.58 2.69
N THR A 41 -7.34 -6.27 3.67
CA THR A 41 -8.69 -6.81 3.57
C THR A 41 -9.67 -5.89 4.30
N ILE A 42 -10.65 -5.35 3.58
CA ILE A 42 -11.70 -4.46 4.13
C ILE A 42 -13.03 -5.18 4.04
N SER A 43 -13.77 -5.24 5.14
CA SER A 43 -15.14 -5.79 5.16
C SER A 43 -16.17 -4.67 5.14
N ILE A 44 -17.09 -4.72 4.18
CA ILE A 44 -18.22 -3.80 4.07
C ILE A 44 -19.48 -4.58 4.45
N VAL A 45 -20.20 -4.09 5.45
CA VAL A 45 -21.45 -4.71 5.95
C VAL A 45 -22.60 -3.74 5.69
N ASN A 46 -23.54 -4.13 4.85
CA ASN A 46 -24.71 -3.30 4.54
C ASN A 46 -25.89 -3.68 5.43
N ASN A 47 -26.01 -3.05 6.58
CA ASN A 47 -27.19 -3.13 7.46
C ASN A 47 -28.17 -1.96 7.22
N GLY A 48 -28.02 -1.22 6.13
CA GLY A 48 -28.93 -0.16 5.69
C GLY A 48 -30.17 -0.73 4.97
N GLY A 49 -31.07 0.17 4.58
CA GLY A 49 -32.30 -0.17 3.84
C GLY A 49 -32.17 -0.15 2.32
N VAL A 50 -31.01 0.27 1.78
CA VAL A 50 -30.78 0.46 0.34
C VAL A 50 -29.53 -0.30 -0.11
N GLU A 51 -29.54 -0.69 -1.37
CA GLU A 51 -28.44 -1.39 -2.00
C GLU A 51 -27.25 -0.45 -2.26
N VAL A 52 -26.02 -0.90 -1.97
CA VAL A 52 -24.79 -0.20 -2.36
C VAL A 52 -24.37 -0.70 -3.73
N ARG A 53 -24.27 0.20 -4.71
CA ARG A 53 -23.99 -0.14 -6.11
C ARG A 53 -22.53 0.06 -6.50
N HIS A 54 -21.89 1.07 -5.95
CA HIS A 54 -20.50 1.39 -6.24
C HIS A 54 -19.73 1.62 -4.95
N LEU A 55 -18.45 1.30 -4.98
CA LEU A 55 -17.53 1.50 -3.86
C LEU A 55 -16.17 1.93 -4.38
N TYR A 56 -15.69 3.04 -3.88
CA TYR A 56 -14.41 3.64 -4.27
C TYR A 56 -13.50 3.76 -3.06
N LEU A 57 -12.20 3.67 -3.29
CA LEU A 57 -11.16 3.88 -2.30
C LEU A 57 -10.36 5.13 -2.68
N SER A 58 -10.01 5.92 -1.67
CA SER A 58 -9.23 7.15 -1.84
C SER A 58 -8.24 7.30 -0.69
N PRO A 59 -7.08 7.93 -0.89
CA PRO A 59 -6.31 8.47 0.20
C PRO A 59 -7.17 9.39 1.08
N ALA A 60 -6.93 9.40 2.40
CA ALA A 60 -7.74 10.18 3.33
C ALA A 60 -7.60 11.70 3.13
N ASP A 61 -6.48 12.13 2.58
CA ASP A 61 -6.07 13.53 2.41
C ASP A 61 -6.46 14.15 1.06
N ASN A 62 -7.05 13.36 0.15
CA ASN A 62 -7.51 13.84 -1.16
C ASN A 62 -8.71 13.04 -1.67
N ASP A 63 -9.29 13.49 -2.79
CA ASP A 63 -10.44 12.86 -3.44
C ASP A 63 -10.06 12.14 -4.75
N ASN A 64 -8.86 11.60 -4.81
CA ASN A 64 -8.43 10.78 -5.93
C ASN A 64 -9.04 9.38 -5.82
N TRP A 65 -10.29 9.25 -6.21
CA TRP A 65 -11.02 7.99 -6.15
C TRP A 65 -10.50 7.03 -7.21
N GLY A 66 -10.22 5.81 -6.79
CA GLY A 66 -9.81 4.73 -7.67
C GLY A 66 -10.99 4.14 -8.47
N PRO A 67 -10.79 3.00 -9.10
CA PRO A 67 -11.86 2.28 -9.79
C PRO A 67 -12.91 1.76 -8.82
N ASP A 68 -14.12 1.50 -9.33
CA ASP A 68 -15.18 0.83 -8.58
C ASP A 68 -14.73 -0.58 -8.15
N GLN A 69 -14.74 -0.83 -6.85
CA GLN A 69 -14.29 -2.08 -6.25
C GLN A 69 -15.36 -3.19 -6.30
N LEU A 70 -16.60 -2.85 -6.60
CA LEU A 70 -17.69 -3.82 -6.63
C LEU A 70 -17.84 -4.55 -7.97
N ASN A 71 -17.20 -4.03 -9.05
CA ASN A 71 -17.23 -4.66 -10.37
C ASN A 71 -18.65 -5.07 -10.80
N GLN A 72 -19.62 -4.16 -10.67
CA GLN A 72 -21.04 -4.36 -11.00
C GLN A 72 -21.79 -5.37 -10.11
N THR A 73 -21.20 -5.80 -8.99
CA THR A 73 -21.85 -6.67 -8.02
C THR A 73 -22.22 -5.87 -6.78
N ALA A 74 -23.47 -5.46 -6.68
CA ALA A 74 -23.95 -4.66 -5.55
C ALA A 74 -23.92 -5.41 -4.21
N ILE A 75 -23.94 -4.65 -3.11
CA ILE A 75 -24.09 -5.18 -1.75
C ILE A 75 -25.52 -4.92 -1.31
N SER A 76 -26.34 -5.95 -1.32
CA SER A 76 -27.76 -5.86 -0.92
C SER A 76 -27.91 -5.63 0.58
N PRO A 77 -29.02 -5.04 1.05
CA PRO A 77 -29.34 -4.93 2.46
C PRO A 77 -29.22 -6.27 3.19
N GLY A 78 -28.60 -6.27 4.37
CA GLY A 78 -28.38 -7.46 5.19
C GLY A 78 -27.22 -8.35 4.73
N THR A 79 -26.45 -7.94 3.72
CA THR A 79 -25.30 -8.69 3.22
C THR A 79 -23.97 -7.96 3.47
N SER A 80 -22.87 -8.69 3.32
CA SER A 80 -21.52 -8.13 3.45
C SER A 80 -20.63 -8.56 2.30
N ARG A 81 -19.55 -7.79 2.09
CA ARG A 81 -18.52 -8.09 1.10
C ARG A 81 -17.13 -7.79 1.64
N ASN A 82 -16.19 -8.70 1.39
CA ASN A 82 -14.79 -8.49 1.66
C ASN A 82 -14.08 -8.04 0.38
N LEU A 83 -13.25 -7.03 0.52
CA LEU A 83 -12.39 -6.49 -0.54
C LEU A 83 -10.94 -6.78 -0.17
N GLU A 84 -10.18 -7.29 -1.11
CA GLU A 84 -8.73 -7.42 -1.00
C GLU A 84 -8.08 -6.39 -1.93
N VAL A 85 -7.37 -5.44 -1.35
CA VAL A 85 -6.75 -4.34 -2.09
C VAL A 85 -5.28 -4.19 -1.72
N SER A 86 -4.50 -3.72 -2.66
CA SER A 86 -3.13 -3.29 -2.40
C SER A 86 -3.16 -1.85 -1.90
N TRP A 87 -2.70 -1.62 -0.66
CA TRP A 87 -2.74 -0.31 -0.02
C TRP A 87 -1.46 -0.05 0.75
N ASP A 88 -0.89 1.13 0.60
CA ASP A 88 0.41 1.51 1.17
C ASP A 88 0.36 2.64 2.19
N GLN A 89 -0.84 3.19 2.46
CA GLN A 89 -1.03 4.27 3.42
C GLN A 89 -1.63 3.77 4.73
N SER A 90 -1.47 4.56 5.79
CA SER A 90 -1.96 4.21 7.13
C SER A 90 -3.48 4.31 7.29
N THR A 91 -4.16 5.04 6.40
CA THR A 91 -5.60 5.25 6.40
C THR A 91 -6.16 5.12 4.99
N VAL A 92 -7.42 4.73 4.88
CA VAL A 92 -8.16 4.68 3.61
C VAL A 92 -9.54 5.31 3.80
N LYS A 93 -9.92 6.17 2.85
CA LYS A 93 -11.26 6.71 2.74
C LYS A 93 -12.09 5.81 1.83
N LEU A 94 -13.23 5.38 2.32
CA LEU A 94 -14.20 4.56 1.61
C LEU A 94 -15.36 5.46 1.18
N VAL A 95 -15.74 5.40 -0.08
CA VAL A 95 -16.87 6.15 -0.63
C VAL A 95 -17.79 5.17 -1.34
N ALA A 96 -19.01 5.04 -0.84
CA ALA A 96 -20.03 4.20 -1.43
C ALA A 96 -21.11 5.06 -2.10
N GLU A 97 -21.64 4.58 -3.20
CA GLU A 97 -22.82 5.14 -3.86
C GLU A 97 -23.95 4.11 -3.79
N ASP A 98 -25.11 4.52 -3.28
CA ASP A 98 -26.25 3.64 -3.16
C ASP A 98 -27.14 3.67 -4.42
N GLN A 99 -28.20 2.86 -4.42
CA GLN A 99 -29.15 2.75 -5.52
C GLN A 99 -29.89 4.06 -5.87
N ASP A 100 -29.97 5.00 -4.91
CA ASP A 100 -30.63 6.30 -5.07
C ASP A 100 -29.65 7.36 -5.60
N GLY A 101 -28.38 7.00 -5.80
CA GLY A 101 -27.31 7.92 -6.22
C GLY A 101 -26.80 8.81 -5.10
N CYS A 102 -27.02 8.41 -3.84
CA CYS A 102 -26.50 9.12 -2.68
C CYS A 102 -25.13 8.56 -2.28
N PHE A 103 -24.24 9.44 -1.84
CA PHE A 103 -22.90 9.08 -1.40
C PHE A 103 -22.83 8.93 0.11
N LEU A 104 -22.17 7.87 0.54
CA LEU A 104 -21.81 7.60 1.93
C LEU A 104 -20.29 7.50 2.00
N ASN A 105 -19.68 8.00 3.07
CA ASN A 105 -18.24 7.89 3.21
C ASN A 105 -17.82 7.62 4.66
N THR A 106 -16.63 7.06 4.79
CA THR A 106 -15.93 6.90 6.07
C THR A 106 -14.44 6.83 5.83
N THR A 107 -13.65 7.07 6.87
CA THR A 107 -12.20 6.86 6.86
C THR A 107 -11.86 5.84 7.93
N VAL A 108 -11.10 4.82 7.57
CA VAL A 108 -10.67 3.76 8.48
C VAL A 108 -9.14 3.64 8.49
N ALA A 109 -8.59 3.10 9.57
CA ALA A 109 -7.18 2.75 9.61
C ALA A 109 -6.92 1.55 8.68
N ALA A 110 -5.88 1.64 7.87
CA ALA A 110 -5.49 0.57 6.93
C ALA A 110 -4.60 -0.47 7.62
N THR A 111 -5.02 -0.93 8.80
CA THR A 111 -4.32 -1.92 9.61
C THR A 111 -5.27 -3.05 10.02
N GLY A 112 -4.76 -4.27 10.04
CA GLY A 112 -5.60 -5.43 10.32
C GLY A 112 -6.65 -5.67 9.24
N SER A 113 -7.89 -5.91 9.65
CA SER A 113 -9.04 -6.11 8.75
C SER A 113 -10.16 -5.15 9.14
N PRO A 114 -10.09 -3.88 8.71
CA PRO A 114 -11.11 -2.89 9.06
C PRO A 114 -12.49 -3.28 8.53
N VAL A 115 -13.52 -2.93 9.31
CA VAL A 115 -14.92 -3.19 8.97
C VAL A 115 -15.65 -1.86 8.90
N TRP A 116 -16.37 -1.64 7.81
CA TRP A 116 -17.34 -0.54 7.70
C TRP A 116 -18.74 -1.09 7.69
N THR A 117 -19.51 -0.73 8.70
CA THR A 117 -20.93 -1.09 8.78
C THR A 117 -21.79 0.11 8.37
N ILE A 118 -22.50 -0.03 7.27
CA ILE A 118 -23.49 0.95 6.78
C ILE A 118 -24.83 0.61 7.43
N THR A 119 -25.46 1.61 8.02
CA THR A 119 -26.78 1.49 8.68
C THR A 119 -27.74 2.55 8.13
N SER A 120 -29.00 2.51 8.53
CA SER A 120 -29.99 3.56 8.22
C SER A 120 -29.57 4.94 8.72
N ASP A 121 -28.73 5.01 9.76
CA ASP A 121 -28.27 6.26 10.38
C ASP A 121 -26.94 6.76 9.78
N THR A 122 -26.33 5.99 8.88
CA THR A 122 -25.13 6.44 8.17
C THR A 122 -25.45 7.68 7.33
N PRO A 123 -24.70 8.79 7.51
CA PRO A 123 -24.96 10.02 6.75
C PRO A 123 -24.89 9.77 5.24
N ARG A 124 -25.89 10.30 4.52
CA ARG A 124 -26.00 10.19 3.05
C ARG A 124 -26.01 11.60 2.43
N ASP A 125 -25.18 11.81 1.43
CA ASP A 125 -25.17 13.01 0.60
C ASP A 125 -25.81 12.71 -0.75
N CYS A 126 -27.00 13.26 -0.99
CA CYS A 126 -27.77 13.02 -2.21
C CYS A 126 -27.68 14.21 -3.19
N GLY A 127 -26.75 15.15 -3.00
CA GLY A 127 -26.50 16.24 -3.95
C GLY A 127 -27.67 17.22 -4.13
N ARG A 128 -28.41 17.51 -3.06
CA ARG A 128 -29.50 18.50 -3.05
C ARG A 128 -29.06 19.84 -2.57
#